data_912a16e8be175e869791c96eacfb3e40
#
_entry.id   912a16e8be175e869791c96eacfb3e40
#
_cell.length_a   1.000
_cell.length_b   1.000
_cell.length_c   1.000
_cell.angle_alpha   90.00
_cell.angle_beta   90.00
_cell.angle_gamma   90.00
#
_symmetry.space_group_name_H-M   'P 1'
#
loop_
_entity.id
_entity.type
_entity.pdbx_description
1 polymer ?
#
loop_
_entity_poly.entity_id
_entity_poly.type
_entity_poly.pdbx_seq_one_letter_code
_entity_poly.pdbx_strand_id
1 'polypeptide(L)'
;MRPNTRSISKLTRRQFAWQAAAAVALQGLPALGATVAHSARHRILCCDYEGNKIAIVAEDGKVEWEHAVQTPQDCWMRPNGNVLVCYRHGAMEITPQHVIAWEYRAPAQAQCHSCQPLKNGSVLIAECGMSRIVEVGKTGQIVKEIPIASKAKNMGHQFRGTRQTADGHYWVCLMDEQKIVELSPEGVLLREIPTEGYPHAALRLPNQHLLVTLGPTMKVVELGKKLNVVWQIDKNDLPGNPLRLPAGCQRLSNGNTIISNYLPGPFLGKQPQAFEVTREKQVVWEFTDHARFKTVNQICVLDGSGGPTGTELR
;
A
#
# COMPACT_ATOMS: atom_id res chain seq x y z
N MET A 1 -11.66 32.11 -69.58
CA MET A 1 -10.42 32.64 -70.22
C MET A 1 -9.27 31.76 -69.81
N ARG A 2 -8.54 31.32 -70.80
CA ARG A 2 -7.45 30.36 -70.76
C ARG A 2 -6.14 31.01 -70.27
N PRO A 3 -5.08 30.24 -70.20
CA PRO A 3 -4.15 30.02 -69.13
C PRO A 3 -2.78 30.70 -69.43
N ASN A 4 -1.85 30.56 -68.51
CA ASN A 4 -0.45 30.66 -69.01
C ASN A 4 0.49 29.75 -68.21
N THR A 5 0.99 28.83 -68.93
CA THR A 5 2.14 27.93 -68.71
C THR A 5 3.47 28.70 -68.88
N ARG A 6 4.47 28.33 -68.15
CA ARG A 6 5.95 28.31 -68.46
C ARG A 6 6.71 27.91 -67.23
N SER A 7 7.73 27.17 -67.25
CA SER A 7 8.56 26.45 -68.21
C SER A 7 9.62 25.68 -67.38
N ILE A 8 9.89 24.51 -67.86
CA ILE A 8 10.96 23.59 -67.41
C ILE A 8 12.34 24.21 -67.78
N SER A 9 13.31 24.11 -66.89
CA SER A 9 14.69 24.08 -67.35
C SER A 9 15.49 22.99 -66.59
N LYS A 10 15.88 22.01 -67.40
CA LYS A 10 16.94 21.02 -67.08
C LYS A 10 18.28 21.67 -67.10
N LEU A 11 19.18 21.29 -66.21
CA LEU A 11 20.63 21.29 -66.38
C LEU A 11 21.22 20.24 -65.41
N THR A 12 21.64 19.20 -65.93
CA THR A 12 22.88 18.61 -66.44
C THR A 12 23.90 18.23 -65.35
N ARG A 13 24.23 16.98 -65.45
CA ARG A 13 25.31 16.29 -64.77
C ARG A 13 26.68 16.91 -65.09
N ARG A 14 27.55 16.98 -64.08
CA ARG A 14 29.03 16.77 -64.17
C ARG A 14 29.57 16.88 -62.73
N GLN A 15 30.10 15.81 -62.26
CA GLN A 15 31.44 15.19 -62.28
C GLN A 15 32.19 15.42 -60.96
N PHE A 16 32.42 14.32 -60.32
CA PHE A 16 33.68 13.74 -59.82
C PHE A 16 34.43 14.47 -58.71
N ALA A 17 34.59 13.89 -57.55
CA ALA A 17 35.76 13.11 -57.16
C ALA A 17 35.71 12.73 -55.68
N TRP A 18 35.88 11.45 -55.43
CA TRP A 18 36.63 10.80 -54.38
C TRP A 18 36.88 11.53 -53.05
N GLN A 19 36.27 11.03 -51.98
CA GLN A 19 37.03 10.73 -50.75
C GLN A 19 36.34 9.61 -50.02
N ALA A 20 37.07 8.51 -49.82
CA ALA A 20 36.76 7.42 -48.96
C ALA A 20 36.80 7.93 -47.51
N ALA A 21 35.69 7.86 -46.79
CA ALA A 21 35.67 8.04 -45.36
C ALA A 21 34.96 6.85 -44.72
N ALA A 22 35.65 6.24 -43.81
CA ALA A 22 35.42 5.01 -43.10
C ALA A 22 33.98 4.86 -42.60
N ALA A 23 33.36 3.73 -42.94
CA ALA A 23 32.19 3.23 -42.23
C ALA A 23 32.62 2.83 -40.81
N VAL A 24 32.38 3.72 -39.85
CA VAL A 24 32.39 3.34 -38.44
C VAL A 24 31.11 2.55 -38.22
N ALA A 25 31.26 1.25 -38.12
CA ALA A 25 30.21 0.37 -37.62
C ALA A 25 29.88 0.80 -36.20
N LEU A 26 28.76 1.48 -36.01
CA LEU A 26 28.10 1.56 -34.73
C LEU A 26 27.61 0.16 -34.40
N GLN A 27 28.47 -0.61 -33.74
CA GLN A 27 28.05 -1.79 -33.01
C GLN A 27 27.11 -1.28 -31.90
N GLY A 28 25.82 -1.59 -32.05
CA GLY A 28 24.84 -1.37 -31.01
C GLY A 28 25.32 -2.08 -29.75
N LEU A 29 25.69 -1.32 -28.73
CA LEU A 29 25.86 -1.82 -27.40
C LEU A 29 24.51 -2.43 -27.00
N PRO A 30 24.46 -3.68 -26.55
CA PRO A 30 23.25 -4.20 -25.95
C PRO A 30 22.92 -3.28 -24.79
N ALA A 31 21.70 -2.77 -24.75
CA ALA A 31 21.18 -2.14 -23.56
C ALA A 31 21.30 -3.17 -22.43
N LEU A 32 22.35 -3.04 -21.63
CA LEU A 32 22.46 -3.70 -20.36
C LEU A 32 21.26 -3.19 -19.55
N GLY A 33 20.18 -3.98 -19.54
CA GLY A 33 19.15 -3.83 -18.54
C GLY A 33 19.87 -3.85 -17.19
N ALA A 34 20.01 -2.69 -16.58
CA ALA A 34 20.54 -2.60 -15.25
C ALA A 34 19.59 -3.42 -14.37
N THR A 35 19.97 -4.63 -14.06
CA THR A 35 19.37 -5.36 -12.94
C THR A 35 19.69 -4.52 -11.71
N VAL A 36 18.67 -3.81 -11.23
CA VAL A 36 18.77 -3.11 -9.95
C VAL A 36 19.09 -4.20 -8.92
N ALA A 37 20.31 -4.19 -8.43
CA ALA A 37 20.70 -5.09 -7.35
C ALA A 37 19.88 -4.64 -6.12
N HIS A 38 18.82 -5.38 -5.79
CA HIS A 38 18.07 -5.17 -4.56
C HIS A 38 19.00 -5.46 -3.39
N SER A 39 19.41 -4.42 -2.67
CA SER A 39 20.31 -4.54 -1.52
C SER A 39 19.55 -4.78 -0.22
N ALA A 40 18.28 -4.39 -0.15
CA ALA A 40 17.44 -4.58 1.01
C ALA A 40 16.90 -6.02 1.07
N ARG A 41 16.76 -6.53 2.28
CA ARG A 41 16.11 -7.81 2.58
C ARG A 41 15.24 -7.61 3.79
N HIS A 42 14.03 -8.13 3.75
CA HIS A 42 13.08 -7.96 4.83
C HIS A 42 12.48 -9.28 5.27
N ARG A 43 12.45 -9.47 6.58
CA ARG A 43 11.55 -10.43 7.21
C ARG A 43 10.20 -9.75 7.36
N ILE A 44 9.15 -10.36 6.83
CA ILE A 44 7.82 -9.74 6.74
C ILE A 44 6.73 -10.62 7.34
N LEU A 45 5.72 -9.98 7.91
CA LEU A 45 4.40 -10.57 8.12
C LEU A 45 3.46 -10.02 7.05
N CYS A 46 2.71 -10.87 6.36
CA CYS A 46 1.81 -10.45 5.28
C CYS A 46 0.43 -11.10 5.33
N CYS A 47 -0.57 -10.37 4.83
CA CYS A 47 -1.92 -10.86 4.57
C CYS A 47 -2.07 -11.21 3.09
N ASP A 48 -2.33 -12.48 2.77
CA ASP A 48 -2.68 -12.93 1.43
C ASP A 48 -4.21 -13.08 1.32
N TYR A 49 -4.87 -12.03 0.85
CA TYR A 49 -6.32 -11.90 0.83
C TYR A 49 -7.01 -13.03 0.06
N GLU A 50 -6.64 -13.25 -1.22
CA GLU A 50 -7.22 -14.33 -2.02
C GLU A 50 -6.59 -15.69 -1.75
N GLY A 51 -5.40 -15.73 -1.16
CA GLY A 51 -4.77 -16.96 -0.66
C GLY A 51 -5.38 -17.46 0.65
N ASN A 52 -6.21 -16.62 1.31
CA ASN A 52 -6.88 -16.94 2.59
C ASN A 52 -5.88 -17.36 3.67
N LYS A 53 -4.80 -16.63 3.81
CA LYS A 53 -3.78 -16.88 4.83
C LYS A 53 -3.02 -15.63 5.25
N ILE A 54 -2.40 -15.72 6.40
CA ILE A 54 -1.34 -14.83 6.84
C ILE A 54 -0.05 -15.63 6.96
N ALA A 55 1.09 -14.99 6.72
CA ALA A 55 2.38 -15.67 6.77
C ALA A 55 3.50 -14.76 7.25
N ILE A 56 4.48 -15.37 7.91
CA ILE A 56 5.79 -14.76 8.18
C ILE A 56 6.76 -15.35 7.16
N VAL A 57 7.42 -14.46 6.41
CA VAL A 57 8.40 -14.81 5.40
C VAL A 57 9.75 -14.25 5.82
N ALA A 58 10.78 -15.11 5.85
CA ALA A 58 12.15 -14.74 6.18
C ALA A 58 12.79 -13.88 5.09
N GLU A 59 13.92 -13.27 5.41
CA GLU A 59 14.73 -12.47 4.48
C GLU A 59 15.22 -13.26 3.26
N ASP A 60 15.39 -14.59 3.39
CA ASP A 60 15.76 -15.50 2.30
C ASP A 60 14.55 -16.00 1.49
N GLY A 61 13.36 -15.49 1.79
CA GLY A 61 12.10 -15.84 1.13
C GLY A 61 11.44 -17.12 1.64
N LYS A 62 11.98 -17.81 2.65
CA LYS A 62 11.31 -18.98 3.23
C LYS A 62 10.12 -18.57 4.08
N VAL A 63 9.03 -19.33 3.99
CA VAL A 63 7.91 -19.19 4.91
C VAL A 63 8.29 -19.84 6.24
N GLU A 64 8.38 -19.02 7.29
CA GLU A 64 8.68 -19.46 8.65
C GLU A 64 7.44 -19.92 9.40
N TRP A 65 6.31 -19.27 9.12
CA TRP A 65 5.04 -19.53 9.77
C TRP A 65 3.91 -19.10 8.84
N GLU A 66 2.83 -19.85 8.77
CA GLU A 66 1.61 -19.45 8.08
C GLU A 66 0.37 -19.99 8.78
N HIS A 67 -0.73 -19.27 8.72
CA HIS A 67 -2.01 -19.68 9.29
C HIS A 67 -3.15 -19.34 8.33
N ALA A 68 -4.07 -20.29 8.17
CA ALA A 68 -5.24 -20.10 7.33
C ALA A 68 -6.21 -19.10 7.97
N VAL A 69 -6.51 -18.01 7.26
CA VAL A 69 -7.46 -16.97 7.67
C VAL A 69 -8.27 -16.56 6.46
N GLN A 70 -9.59 -16.65 6.54
CA GLN A 70 -10.45 -16.25 5.43
C GLN A 70 -10.41 -14.74 5.20
N THR A 71 -10.05 -14.32 3.99
CA THR A 71 -10.04 -12.93 3.56
C THR A 71 -9.37 -11.98 4.58
N PRO A 72 -8.08 -12.20 4.94
CA PRO A 72 -7.37 -11.35 5.88
C PRO A 72 -7.19 -9.94 5.29
N GLN A 73 -7.36 -8.91 6.12
CA GLN A 73 -7.37 -7.51 5.70
C GLN A 73 -6.20 -6.71 6.23
N ASP A 74 -5.80 -6.94 7.48
CA ASP A 74 -4.73 -6.21 8.18
C ASP A 74 -4.09 -7.13 9.21
N CYS A 75 -2.79 -6.96 9.49
CA CYS A 75 -2.08 -7.81 10.44
C CYS A 75 -1.00 -7.04 11.21
N TRP A 76 -0.72 -7.50 12.43
CA TRP A 76 0.25 -6.90 13.35
C TRP A 76 1.02 -7.99 14.08
N MET A 77 2.34 -7.86 14.15
CA MET A 77 3.13 -8.64 15.10
C MET A 77 3.01 -8.00 16.48
N ARG A 78 2.64 -8.80 17.46
CA ARG A 78 2.55 -8.36 18.86
C ARG A 78 3.90 -8.55 19.58
N PRO A 79 4.21 -7.75 20.63
CA PRO A 79 5.45 -7.92 21.41
C PRO A 79 5.63 -9.29 22.05
N ASN A 80 4.54 -10.01 22.33
CA ASN A 80 4.56 -11.37 22.85
C ASN A 80 4.78 -12.46 21.77
N GLY A 81 5.00 -12.07 20.51
CA GLY A 81 5.18 -12.97 19.39
C GLY A 81 3.88 -13.46 18.75
N ASN A 82 2.73 -13.09 19.27
CA ASN A 82 1.44 -13.40 18.64
C ASN A 82 1.21 -12.52 17.39
N VAL A 83 0.38 -12.99 16.49
CA VAL A 83 -0.09 -12.26 15.32
C VAL A 83 -1.53 -11.84 15.54
N LEU A 84 -1.80 -10.52 15.55
CA LEU A 84 -3.14 -9.99 15.46
C LEU A 84 -3.50 -9.84 13.98
N VAL A 85 -4.65 -10.35 13.58
CA VAL A 85 -5.16 -10.24 12.21
C VAL A 85 -6.60 -9.74 12.21
N CYS A 86 -6.87 -8.76 11.34
CA CYS A 86 -8.23 -8.40 10.95
C CYS A 86 -8.62 -9.26 9.73
N TYR A 87 -9.77 -9.86 9.78
CA TYR A 87 -10.37 -10.56 8.66
C TYR A 87 -11.79 -10.02 8.42
N ARG A 88 -12.42 -10.41 7.33
CA ARG A 88 -13.70 -9.81 6.90
C ARG A 88 -14.76 -9.74 7.99
N HIS A 89 -14.83 -10.71 8.90
CA HIS A 89 -15.89 -10.84 9.90
C HIS A 89 -15.42 -10.64 11.35
N GLY A 90 -14.27 -9.98 11.54
CA GLY A 90 -13.74 -9.70 12.87
C GLY A 90 -12.24 -9.54 12.94
N ALA A 91 -11.69 -9.83 14.11
CA ALA A 91 -10.26 -9.88 14.35
C ALA A 91 -9.92 -10.98 15.34
N MET A 92 -8.71 -11.55 15.22
CA MET A 92 -8.22 -12.56 16.14
C MET A 92 -6.73 -12.38 16.42
N GLU A 93 -6.29 -12.83 17.59
CA GLU A 93 -4.88 -12.93 17.95
C GLU A 93 -4.47 -14.42 17.99
N ILE A 94 -3.43 -14.76 17.24
CA ILE A 94 -2.98 -16.15 17.02
C ILE A 94 -1.57 -16.29 17.59
N THR A 95 -1.35 -17.32 18.41
CA THR A 95 -0.02 -17.62 18.96
C THR A 95 0.90 -18.24 17.90
N PRO A 96 2.25 -18.27 18.13
CA PRO A 96 3.17 -19.02 17.27
C PRO A 96 2.81 -20.51 17.13
N GLN A 97 2.09 -21.09 18.10
CA GLN A 97 1.63 -22.47 18.08
C GLN A 97 0.25 -22.64 17.41
N HIS A 98 -0.21 -21.65 16.68
CA HIS A 98 -1.49 -21.64 15.94
C HIS A 98 -2.75 -21.69 16.83
N VAL A 99 -2.64 -21.35 18.11
CA VAL A 99 -3.80 -21.25 19.03
C VAL A 99 -4.40 -19.85 18.93
N ILE A 100 -5.71 -19.75 18.81
CA ILE A 100 -6.43 -18.48 18.91
C ILE A 100 -6.47 -18.06 20.38
N ALA A 101 -5.69 -17.04 20.74
CA ALA A 101 -5.58 -16.52 22.10
C ALA A 101 -6.64 -15.47 22.42
N TRP A 102 -7.17 -14.81 21.41
CA TRP A 102 -8.23 -13.81 21.50
C TRP A 102 -8.99 -13.73 20.18
N GLU A 103 -10.29 -13.49 20.24
CA GLU A 103 -11.13 -13.30 19.07
C GLU A 103 -12.24 -12.28 19.35
N TYR A 104 -12.53 -11.48 18.34
CA TYR A 104 -13.74 -10.67 18.22
C TYR A 104 -14.45 -11.02 16.93
N ARG A 105 -15.72 -11.36 17.03
CA ARG A 105 -16.62 -11.61 15.88
C ARG A 105 -17.55 -10.42 15.71
N ALA A 106 -17.40 -9.74 14.59
CA ALA A 106 -18.26 -8.63 14.23
C ALA A 106 -19.69 -9.12 13.90
N PRO A 107 -20.71 -8.26 14.01
CA PRO A 107 -22.06 -8.56 13.55
C PRO A 107 -22.08 -9.05 12.09
N ALA A 108 -23.03 -9.90 11.74
CA ALA A 108 -23.11 -10.50 10.40
C ALA A 108 -23.20 -9.47 9.26
N GLN A 109 -23.74 -8.28 9.54
CA GLN A 109 -23.84 -7.16 8.61
C GLN A 109 -22.52 -6.41 8.44
N ALA A 110 -21.54 -6.60 9.32
CA ALA A 110 -20.28 -5.89 9.29
C ALA A 110 -19.28 -6.52 8.31
N GLN A 111 -18.41 -5.65 7.78
CA GLN A 111 -17.16 -6.03 7.13
C GLN A 111 -16.01 -5.26 7.79
N CYS A 112 -15.02 -5.99 8.31
CA CYS A 112 -13.86 -5.40 8.94
C CYS A 112 -12.74 -5.25 7.91
N HIS A 113 -12.09 -4.09 7.85
CA HIS A 113 -11.02 -3.81 6.89
C HIS A 113 -9.70 -3.39 7.54
N SER A 114 -9.70 -3.03 8.80
CA SER A 114 -8.48 -2.71 9.54
C SER A 114 -8.62 -3.02 11.01
N CYS A 115 -7.50 -3.34 11.64
CA CYS A 115 -7.37 -3.41 13.09
C CYS A 115 -6.06 -2.75 13.53
N GLN A 116 -6.00 -2.38 14.81
CA GLN A 116 -4.80 -1.86 15.44
C GLN A 116 -4.75 -2.24 16.92
N PRO A 117 -3.63 -2.79 17.41
CA PRO A 117 -3.45 -2.99 18.83
C PRO A 117 -3.20 -1.63 19.51
N LEU A 118 -3.97 -1.32 20.52
CA LEU A 118 -3.88 -0.05 21.26
C LEU A 118 -3.00 -0.18 22.50
N LYS A 119 -2.45 0.95 22.97
CA LYS A 119 -1.60 1.01 24.18
C LYS A 119 -2.32 0.56 25.45
N ASN A 120 -3.63 0.77 25.53
CA ASN A 120 -4.46 0.32 26.66
C ASN A 120 -4.76 -1.19 26.66
N GLY A 121 -4.27 -1.91 25.65
CA GLY A 121 -4.47 -3.34 25.48
C GLY A 121 -5.74 -3.75 24.74
N SER A 122 -6.58 -2.78 24.34
CA SER A 122 -7.70 -3.02 23.42
C SER A 122 -7.23 -3.15 21.97
N VAL A 123 -8.14 -3.57 21.11
CA VAL A 123 -7.96 -3.62 19.66
C VAL A 123 -8.96 -2.67 19.01
N LEU A 124 -8.48 -1.70 18.25
CA LEU A 124 -9.31 -0.87 17.37
C LEU A 124 -9.71 -1.68 16.13
N ILE A 125 -10.98 -1.66 15.76
CA ILE A 125 -11.52 -2.34 14.59
C ILE A 125 -12.47 -1.41 13.85
N ALA A 126 -12.36 -1.36 12.52
CA ALA A 126 -13.25 -0.60 11.66
C ALA A 126 -14.32 -1.53 11.07
N GLU A 127 -15.59 -1.23 11.35
CA GLU A 127 -16.76 -2.02 10.93
C GLU A 127 -17.60 -1.27 9.89
N CYS A 128 -17.32 -1.52 8.60
CA CYS A 128 -18.22 -1.14 7.51
C CYS A 128 -19.56 -1.87 7.65
N GLY A 129 -20.65 -1.29 7.14
CA GLY A 129 -22.01 -1.83 7.29
C GLY A 129 -22.65 -1.46 8.63
N MET A 130 -21.87 -1.41 9.69
CA MET A 130 -22.29 -0.86 10.99
C MET A 130 -22.02 0.65 11.10
N SER A 131 -21.25 1.20 10.17
CA SER A 131 -20.84 2.61 10.12
C SER A 131 -20.22 3.08 11.43
N ARG A 132 -19.26 2.32 11.97
CA ARG A 132 -18.59 2.62 13.25
C ARG A 132 -17.16 2.09 13.28
N ILE A 133 -16.39 2.65 14.20
CA ILE A 133 -15.17 2.02 14.72
C ILE A 133 -15.42 1.61 16.16
N VAL A 134 -14.80 0.51 16.57
CA VAL A 134 -14.95 -0.02 17.93
C VAL A 134 -13.58 -0.27 18.55
N GLU A 135 -13.45 -0.04 19.85
CA GLU A 135 -12.35 -0.58 20.65
C GLU A 135 -12.86 -1.82 21.38
N VAL A 136 -12.19 -2.94 21.16
CA VAL A 136 -12.57 -4.23 21.74
C VAL A 136 -11.57 -4.61 22.82
N GLY A 137 -12.06 -4.88 24.00
CA GLY A 137 -11.25 -5.21 25.17
C GLY A 137 -10.71 -6.65 25.15
N LYS A 138 -9.97 -6.98 26.21
CA LYS A 138 -9.24 -8.26 26.33
C LYS A 138 -10.15 -9.50 26.34
N THR A 139 -11.41 -9.36 26.74
CA THR A 139 -12.38 -10.45 26.77
C THR A 139 -13.30 -10.48 25.54
N GLY A 140 -12.98 -9.70 24.49
CA GLY A 140 -13.77 -9.63 23.27
C GLY A 140 -15.01 -8.74 23.33
N GLN A 141 -15.24 -8.02 24.43
CA GLN A 141 -16.35 -7.06 24.55
C GLN A 141 -16.00 -5.70 23.93
N ILE A 142 -16.96 -5.01 23.34
CA ILE A 142 -16.81 -3.63 22.91
C ILE A 142 -16.73 -2.75 24.16
N VAL A 143 -15.65 -1.99 24.31
CA VAL A 143 -15.44 -1.05 25.42
C VAL A 143 -15.64 0.39 24.99
N LYS A 144 -15.58 0.65 23.68
CA LYS A 144 -15.85 1.97 23.10
C LYS A 144 -16.39 1.81 21.67
N GLU A 145 -17.31 2.68 21.32
CA GLU A 145 -17.91 2.75 20.00
C GLU A 145 -17.92 4.20 19.52
N ILE A 146 -17.53 4.41 18.27
CA ILE A 146 -17.54 5.73 17.63
C ILE A 146 -18.25 5.60 16.29
N PRO A 147 -19.42 6.25 16.12
CA PRO A 147 -20.12 6.24 14.84
C PRO A 147 -19.34 7.02 13.77
N ILE A 148 -19.32 6.50 12.56
CA ILE A 148 -18.67 7.12 11.40
C ILE A 148 -19.73 7.37 10.34
N ALA A 149 -20.03 8.62 10.06
CA ALA A 149 -20.92 8.97 8.97
C ALA A 149 -20.27 8.62 7.63
N SER A 150 -20.93 7.83 6.80
CA SER A 150 -20.49 7.53 5.43
C SER A 150 -21.67 7.57 4.47
N LYS A 151 -21.43 8.12 3.28
CA LYS A 151 -22.38 8.19 2.16
C LYS A 151 -22.17 7.09 1.12
N ALA A 152 -21.16 6.23 1.33
CA ALA A 152 -20.83 5.15 0.39
C ALA A 152 -21.98 4.16 0.27
N LYS A 153 -22.38 3.87 -0.97
CA LYS A 153 -23.44 2.90 -1.27
C LYS A 153 -22.94 1.46 -1.13
N ASN A 154 -21.68 1.23 -1.48
CA ASN A 154 -21.03 -0.06 -1.31
C ASN A 154 -20.45 -0.13 0.10
N MET A 155 -20.91 -1.10 0.89
CA MET A 155 -20.43 -1.34 2.25
C MET A 155 -18.90 -1.48 2.30
N GLY A 156 -18.31 -2.25 1.39
CA GLY A 156 -16.86 -2.45 1.34
C GLY A 156 -16.07 -1.20 0.96
N HIS A 157 -16.72 -0.10 0.57
CA HIS A 157 -16.10 1.18 0.22
C HIS A 157 -16.37 2.28 1.25
N GLN A 158 -17.06 1.98 2.34
CA GLN A 158 -17.33 2.98 3.38
C GLN A 158 -16.02 3.54 3.93
N PHE A 159 -15.20 2.69 4.53
CA PHE A 159 -13.88 3.06 5.02
C PHE A 159 -12.89 1.90 4.94
N ARG A 160 -11.63 2.25 4.90
CA ARG A 160 -10.51 1.32 4.80
C ARG A 160 -9.56 1.52 5.99
N GLY A 161 -8.33 1.92 5.77
CA GLY A 161 -7.37 2.11 6.83
C GLY A 161 -7.90 3.04 7.92
N THR A 162 -7.91 2.53 9.15
CA THR A 162 -8.30 3.27 10.33
C THR A 162 -7.22 3.12 11.38
N ARG A 163 -6.73 4.24 11.92
CA ARG A 163 -5.64 4.25 12.89
C ARG A 163 -5.92 5.24 14.03
N GLN A 164 -5.54 4.84 15.24
CA GLN A 164 -5.46 5.76 16.37
C GLN A 164 -4.02 6.26 16.49
N THR A 165 -3.84 7.55 16.63
CA THR A 165 -2.53 8.18 16.85
C THR A 165 -2.15 8.16 18.34
N ALA A 166 -0.89 8.52 18.64
CA ALA A 166 -0.38 8.49 20.02
C ALA A 166 -1.11 9.43 20.99
N ASP A 167 -1.70 10.50 20.46
CA ASP A 167 -2.54 11.46 21.17
C ASP A 167 -4.03 11.04 21.27
N GLY A 168 -4.36 9.85 20.75
CA GLY A 168 -5.69 9.24 20.86
C GLY A 168 -6.68 9.64 19.76
N HIS A 169 -6.29 10.48 18.81
CA HIS A 169 -7.13 10.83 17.68
C HIS A 169 -7.30 9.64 16.72
N TYR A 170 -8.40 9.59 16.00
CA TYR A 170 -8.66 8.57 14.99
C TYR A 170 -8.58 9.18 13.59
N TRP A 171 -7.87 8.48 12.72
CA TRP A 171 -7.79 8.78 11.30
C TRP A 171 -8.52 7.69 10.53
N VAL A 172 -9.51 8.07 9.72
CA VAL A 172 -10.37 7.14 8.98
C VAL A 172 -10.38 7.50 7.51
N CYS A 173 -9.99 6.57 6.66
CA CYS A 173 -10.05 6.72 5.20
C CYS A 173 -11.48 6.44 4.72
N LEU A 174 -12.23 7.47 4.35
CA LEU A 174 -13.55 7.36 3.71
C LEU A 174 -13.37 7.18 2.20
N MET A 175 -13.37 5.92 1.75
CA MET A 175 -12.91 5.54 0.42
C MET A 175 -13.72 6.20 -0.70
N ASP A 176 -15.03 5.91 -0.82
CA ASP A 176 -15.87 6.47 -1.88
C ASP A 176 -16.07 7.98 -1.77
N GLU A 177 -15.87 8.55 -0.59
CA GLU A 177 -15.99 9.99 -0.37
C GLU A 177 -14.69 10.76 -0.68
N GLN A 178 -13.63 10.03 -1.02
CA GLN A 178 -12.31 10.56 -1.39
C GLN A 178 -11.79 11.58 -0.37
N LYS A 179 -11.88 11.21 0.91
CA LYS A 179 -11.37 12.03 2.01
C LYS A 179 -10.90 11.18 3.18
N ILE A 180 -10.09 11.79 4.01
CA ILE A 180 -9.69 11.28 5.31
C ILE A 180 -10.35 12.16 6.37
N VAL A 181 -10.90 11.56 7.40
CA VAL A 181 -11.42 12.30 8.55
C VAL A 181 -10.52 12.08 9.76
N GLU A 182 -10.32 13.15 10.54
CA GLU A 182 -9.70 13.10 11.85
C GLU A 182 -10.77 13.34 12.91
N LEU A 183 -10.85 12.44 13.88
CA LEU A 183 -11.77 12.52 14.99
C LEU A 183 -10.97 12.68 16.31
N SER A 184 -11.55 13.39 17.27
CA SER A 184 -11.00 13.46 18.63
C SER A 184 -11.06 12.09 19.31
N PRO A 185 -10.40 11.92 20.48
CA PRO A 185 -10.57 10.72 21.29
C PRO A 185 -12.04 10.41 21.61
N GLU A 186 -12.93 11.41 21.72
CA GLU A 186 -14.37 11.26 22.00
C GLU A 186 -15.18 10.96 20.72
N GLY A 187 -14.55 10.95 19.54
CA GLY A 187 -15.21 10.71 18.26
C GLY A 187 -15.80 11.96 17.60
N VAL A 188 -15.44 13.16 18.07
CA VAL A 188 -15.88 14.42 17.46
C VAL A 188 -15.07 14.67 16.19
N LEU A 189 -15.73 15.00 15.08
CA LEU A 189 -15.07 15.38 13.83
C LEU A 189 -14.28 16.67 14.02
N LEU A 190 -12.95 16.58 13.86
CA LEU A 190 -12.05 17.73 13.96
C LEU A 190 -11.78 18.35 12.59
N ARG A 191 -11.56 17.52 11.58
CA ARG A 191 -11.37 17.99 10.20
C ARG A 191 -11.60 16.89 9.17
N GLU A 192 -11.81 17.34 7.94
CA GLU A 192 -11.83 16.52 6.75
C GLU A 192 -10.66 16.92 5.84
N ILE A 193 -9.99 15.94 5.26
CA ILE A 193 -8.88 16.13 4.33
C ILE A 193 -9.29 15.50 2.99
N PRO A 194 -9.67 16.31 1.99
CA PRO A 194 -9.94 15.81 0.66
C PRO A 194 -8.70 15.12 0.07
N THR A 195 -8.90 14.06 -0.68
CA THR A 195 -7.85 13.34 -1.40
C THR A 195 -8.14 13.34 -2.90
N GLU A 196 -7.06 13.32 -3.73
CA GLU A 196 -7.19 13.23 -5.18
C GLU A 196 -7.45 11.80 -5.66
N GLY A 197 -8.31 11.05 -4.94
CA GLY A 197 -8.64 9.66 -5.24
C GLY A 197 -9.08 8.90 -3.99
N TYR A 198 -9.15 7.60 -4.09
CA TYR A 198 -9.73 6.68 -3.12
C TYR A 198 -8.71 6.32 -2.01
N PRO A 199 -8.74 6.94 -0.81
CA PRO A 199 -7.78 6.66 0.25
C PRO A 199 -7.98 5.25 0.78
N HIS A 200 -6.89 4.48 0.80
CA HIS A 200 -6.89 3.10 1.27
C HIS A 200 -6.18 2.95 2.63
N ALA A 201 -5.09 3.67 2.83
CA ALA A 201 -4.42 3.80 4.12
C ALA A 201 -3.94 5.25 4.33
N ALA A 202 -3.89 5.68 5.58
CA ALA A 202 -3.37 6.98 5.98
C ALA A 202 -2.56 6.84 7.27
N LEU A 203 -1.30 7.27 7.25
CA LEU A 203 -0.38 7.16 8.36
C LEU A 203 0.11 8.54 8.77
N ARG A 204 -0.06 8.89 10.05
CA ARG A 204 0.56 10.07 10.64
C ARG A 204 2.02 9.78 10.91
N LEU A 205 2.92 10.48 10.22
CA LEU A 205 4.36 10.35 10.41
C LEU A 205 4.87 11.20 11.60
N PRO A 206 6.01 10.88 12.22
CA PRO A 206 6.57 11.64 13.35
C PRO A 206 6.84 13.11 13.04
N ASN A 207 7.18 13.45 11.78
CA ASN A 207 7.33 14.82 11.31
C ASN A 207 5.99 15.56 11.09
N GLN A 208 4.88 14.92 11.50
CA GLN A 208 3.51 15.39 11.32
C GLN A 208 3.02 15.47 9.87
N HIS A 209 3.72 14.84 8.94
CA HIS A 209 3.20 14.62 7.59
C HIS A 209 2.18 13.46 7.60
N LEU A 210 1.41 13.36 6.55
CA LEU A 210 0.44 12.29 6.33
C LEU A 210 0.83 11.51 5.09
N LEU A 211 1.18 10.24 5.26
CA LEU A 211 1.44 9.32 4.14
C LEU A 211 0.14 8.59 3.80
N VAL A 212 -0.29 8.71 2.54
CA VAL A 212 -1.59 8.21 2.08
C VAL A 212 -1.42 7.31 0.86
N THR A 213 -2.02 6.13 0.88
CA THR A 213 -2.19 5.31 -0.32
C THR A 213 -3.55 5.57 -0.95
N LEU A 214 -3.56 5.83 -2.25
CA LEU A 214 -4.76 6.06 -3.06
C LEU A 214 -4.95 4.86 -4.00
N GLY A 215 -5.50 3.77 -3.44
CA GLY A 215 -5.55 2.44 -4.03
C GLY A 215 -5.94 2.40 -5.51
N PRO A 216 -7.22 2.51 -5.87
CA PRO A 216 -7.65 2.48 -7.28
C PRO A 216 -7.06 3.60 -8.15
N THR A 217 -6.59 4.70 -7.54
CA THR A 217 -5.93 5.81 -8.25
C THR A 217 -4.48 5.49 -8.61
N MET A 218 -3.93 4.39 -8.07
CA MET A 218 -2.54 3.94 -8.30
C MET A 218 -1.53 5.03 -7.92
N LYS A 219 -1.70 5.63 -6.74
CA LYS A 219 -0.86 6.73 -6.25
C LYS A 219 -0.56 6.55 -4.76
N VAL A 220 0.64 6.95 -4.35
CA VAL A 220 1.00 7.15 -2.94
C VAL A 220 1.46 8.58 -2.78
N VAL A 221 0.94 9.29 -1.78
CA VAL A 221 1.27 10.70 -1.54
C VAL A 221 1.70 10.92 -0.10
N GLU A 222 2.64 11.81 0.11
CA GLU A 222 2.95 12.37 1.42
C GLU A 222 2.53 13.82 1.44
N LEU A 223 1.60 14.14 2.32
CA LEU A 223 1.11 15.48 2.56
C LEU A 223 1.89 16.12 3.71
N GLY A 224 2.38 17.33 3.49
CA GLY A 224 3.04 18.14 4.52
C GLY A 224 2.04 18.65 5.57
N LYS A 225 2.54 19.36 6.59
CA LYS A 225 1.72 19.95 7.67
C LYS A 225 0.60 20.85 7.17
N LYS A 226 0.80 21.51 6.01
CA LYS A 226 -0.19 22.37 5.35
C LYS A 226 -1.06 21.62 4.35
N LEU A 227 -1.01 20.28 4.35
CA LEU A 227 -1.71 19.39 3.43
C LEU A 227 -1.31 19.56 1.96
N ASN A 228 -0.21 20.21 1.67
CA ASN A 228 0.40 20.25 0.34
C ASN A 228 1.18 18.95 0.07
N VAL A 229 1.20 18.49 -1.17
CA VAL A 229 2.01 17.34 -1.57
C VAL A 229 3.49 17.69 -1.45
N VAL A 230 4.25 16.93 -0.66
CA VAL A 230 5.70 17.08 -0.47
C VAL A 230 6.49 15.92 -1.09
N TRP A 231 5.83 14.81 -1.36
CA TRP A 231 6.36 13.67 -2.09
C TRP A 231 5.20 12.83 -2.63
N GLN A 232 5.39 12.25 -3.78
CA GLN A 232 4.42 11.30 -4.35
C GLN A 232 5.10 10.33 -5.31
N ILE A 233 4.46 9.19 -5.51
CA ILE A 233 4.67 8.30 -6.65
C ILE A 233 3.32 7.98 -7.28
N ASP A 234 3.30 7.84 -8.59
CA ASP A 234 2.18 7.32 -9.35
C ASP A 234 2.62 6.13 -10.24
N LYS A 235 1.68 5.58 -10.96
CA LYS A 235 1.89 4.39 -11.80
C LYS A 235 3.00 4.51 -12.85
N ASN A 236 3.43 5.72 -13.19
CA ASN A 236 4.43 5.97 -14.25
C ASN A 236 5.81 6.39 -13.70
N ASP A 237 5.91 6.62 -12.40
CA ASP A 237 7.12 7.15 -11.78
C ASP A 237 8.23 6.11 -11.58
N LEU A 238 7.85 4.81 -11.54
CA LEU A 238 8.79 3.74 -11.18
C LEU A 238 9.15 2.88 -12.41
N PRO A 239 10.42 2.49 -12.57
CA PRO A 239 10.85 1.55 -13.62
C PRO A 239 10.02 0.26 -13.58
N GLY A 240 9.63 -0.25 -14.75
CA GLY A 240 8.79 -1.46 -14.84
C GLY A 240 7.35 -1.26 -14.41
N ASN A 241 7.00 -0.07 -13.94
CA ASN A 241 5.65 0.30 -13.54
C ASN A 241 5.00 -0.72 -12.58
N PRO A 242 5.60 -0.99 -11.40
CA PRO A 242 5.13 -2.03 -10.48
C PRO A 242 3.81 -1.66 -9.80
N LEU A 243 3.54 -0.37 -9.60
CA LEU A 243 2.42 0.12 -8.80
C LEU A 243 1.07 -0.16 -9.47
N ARG A 244 0.18 -0.84 -8.73
CA ARG A 244 -1.19 -1.14 -9.20
C ARG A 244 -2.22 -0.62 -8.22
N LEU A 245 -2.50 -1.34 -7.16
CA LEU A 245 -3.41 -0.87 -6.12
C LEU A 245 -2.66 -0.83 -4.79
N PRO A 246 -2.08 0.33 -4.41
CA PRO A 246 -1.44 0.48 -3.10
C PRO A 246 -2.49 0.37 -1.99
N ALA A 247 -2.55 -0.80 -1.35
CA ALA A 247 -3.54 -1.10 -0.32
C ALA A 247 -3.06 -0.72 1.08
N GLY A 248 -1.77 -0.90 1.35
CA GLY A 248 -1.13 -0.53 2.60
C GLY A 248 0.24 0.08 2.38
N CYS A 249 0.77 0.71 3.40
CA CYS A 249 2.14 1.22 3.39
C CYS A 249 2.75 1.22 4.79
N GLN A 250 4.08 1.24 4.83
CA GLN A 250 4.86 1.41 6.05
C GLN A 250 6.04 2.33 5.79
N ARG A 251 6.27 3.33 6.64
CA ARG A 251 7.47 4.15 6.59
C ARG A 251 8.55 3.49 7.42
N LEU A 252 9.69 3.21 6.81
CA LEU A 252 10.85 2.64 7.47
C LEU A 252 11.71 3.71 8.15
N SER A 253 12.56 3.29 9.09
CA SER A 253 13.46 4.19 9.83
C SER A 253 14.50 4.87 8.93
N ASN A 254 14.88 4.25 7.81
CA ASN A 254 15.76 4.83 6.79
C ASN A 254 15.07 5.87 5.89
N GLY A 255 13.77 6.12 6.09
CA GLY A 255 12.98 7.06 5.29
C GLY A 255 12.33 6.46 4.05
N ASN A 256 12.63 5.22 3.70
CA ASN A 256 12.00 4.53 2.58
C ASN A 256 10.55 4.13 2.92
N THR A 257 9.80 3.79 1.90
CA THR A 257 8.40 3.38 2.03
C THR A 257 8.19 1.99 1.48
N ILE A 258 7.69 1.08 2.31
CA ILE A 258 7.11 -0.19 1.84
C ILE A 258 5.70 0.08 1.35
N ILE A 259 5.32 -0.52 0.24
CA ILE A 259 3.99 -0.44 -0.35
C ILE A 259 3.48 -1.85 -0.58
N SER A 260 2.35 -2.19 0.03
CA SER A 260 1.60 -3.39 -0.29
C SER A 260 0.80 -3.14 -1.55
N ASN A 261 1.07 -3.92 -2.56
CA ASN A 261 0.55 -3.73 -3.91
C ASN A 261 -0.49 -4.82 -4.19
N TYR A 262 -1.73 -4.58 -3.80
CA TYR A 262 -2.82 -5.51 -4.11
C TYR A 262 -2.96 -5.66 -5.62
N LEU A 263 -3.02 -6.90 -6.11
CA LEU A 263 -2.99 -7.24 -7.53
C LEU A 263 -4.31 -7.88 -7.97
N PRO A 264 -5.37 -7.08 -8.19
CA PRO A 264 -6.66 -7.66 -8.56
C PRO A 264 -6.68 -8.12 -10.02
N GLY A 265 -7.41 -9.19 -10.28
CA GLY A 265 -7.79 -9.64 -11.62
C GLY A 265 -6.62 -9.77 -12.59
N PRO A 266 -6.54 -8.94 -13.64
CA PRO A 266 -5.57 -9.10 -14.72
C PRO A 266 -4.10 -8.84 -14.31
N PHE A 267 -3.86 -8.30 -13.13
CA PHE A 267 -2.52 -8.02 -12.59
C PHE A 267 -1.96 -9.16 -11.73
N LEU A 268 -2.81 -10.10 -11.36
CA LEU A 268 -2.39 -11.28 -10.59
C LEU A 268 -1.27 -12.02 -11.34
N GLY A 269 -0.19 -12.32 -10.62
CA GLY A 269 0.97 -13.02 -11.17
C GLY A 269 1.90 -12.19 -12.06
N LYS A 270 1.71 -10.85 -12.16
CA LYS A 270 2.47 -10.03 -13.13
C LYS A 270 3.36 -8.95 -12.49
N GLN A 271 3.04 -8.51 -11.31
CA GLN A 271 3.73 -7.40 -10.64
C GLN A 271 4.18 -7.85 -9.25
N PRO A 272 5.17 -7.18 -8.63
CA PRO A 272 5.50 -7.47 -7.23
C PRO A 272 4.29 -7.24 -6.32
N GLN A 273 4.07 -8.14 -5.38
CA GLN A 273 3.01 -8.07 -4.39
C GLN A 273 3.28 -7.00 -3.33
N ALA A 274 4.56 -6.63 -3.15
CA ALA A 274 4.98 -5.47 -2.39
C ALA A 274 6.36 -5.01 -2.85
N PHE A 275 6.72 -3.78 -2.54
CA PHE A 275 8.05 -3.26 -2.84
C PHE A 275 8.43 -2.12 -1.88
N GLU A 276 9.75 -1.90 -1.73
CA GLU A 276 10.34 -0.76 -1.04
C GLU A 276 10.79 0.28 -2.05
N VAL A 277 10.43 1.53 -1.81
CA VAL A 277 10.81 2.67 -2.63
C VAL A 277 11.51 3.74 -1.80
N THR A 278 12.60 4.30 -2.33
CA THR A 278 13.31 5.42 -1.71
C THR A 278 12.59 6.76 -1.96
N ARG A 279 13.06 7.82 -1.30
CA ARG A 279 12.56 9.18 -1.55
C ARG A 279 12.84 9.66 -2.98
N GLU A 280 13.92 9.15 -3.60
CA GLU A 280 14.35 9.43 -4.98
C GLU A 280 13.64 8.53 -6.00
N LYS A 281 12.61 7.78 -5.56
CA LYS A 281 11.78 6.91 -6.40
C LYS A 281 12.57 5.73 -7.01
N GLN A 282 13.51 5.17 -6.25
CA GLN A 282 14.21 3.93 -6.63
C GLN A 282 13.57 2.75 -5.91
N VAL A 283 13.22 1.70 -6.63
CA VAL A 283 12.79 0.42 -6.05
C VAL A 283 14.05 -0.32 -5.60
N VAL A 284 14.16 -0.60 -4.29
CA VAL A 284 15.34 -1.23 -3.67
C VAL A 284 15.06 -2.61 -3.11
N TRP A 285 13.81 -3.01 -3.04
CA TRP A 285 13.35 -4.35 -2.67
C TRP A 285 11.99 -4.64 -3.28
N GLU A 286 11.78 -5.91 -3.61
CA GLU A 286 10.49 -6.43 -4.09
C GLU A 286 10.16 -7.77 -3.43
N PHE A 287 8.89 -7.96 -3.12
CA PHE A 287 8.32 -9.25 -2.77
C PHE A 287 7.49 -9.77 -3.95
N THR A 288 7.99 -10.80 -4.59
CA THR A 288 7.36 -11.42 -5.77
C THR A 288 7.39 -12.94 -5.60
N ASP A 289 6.28 -13.50 -5.15
CA ASP A 289 6.14 -14.94 -4.93
C ASP A 289 4.73 -15.41 -5.31
N HIS A 290 4.47 -15.45 -6.58
CA HIS A 290 3.17 -15.83 -7.10
C HIS A 290 2.90 -17.34 -7.05
N ALA A 291 3.91 -18.15 -6.72
CA ALA A 291 3.74 -19.59 -6.53
C ALA A 291 3.02 -19.90 -5.22
N ARG A 292 3.32 -19.14 -4.16
CA ARG A 292 2.79 -19.38 -2.80
C ARG A 292 1.75 -18.36 -2.36
N PHE A 293 1.78 -17.13 -2.91
CA PHE A 293 0.91 -16.01 -2.52
C PHE A 293 0.14 -15.47 -3.73
N LYS A 294 -1.10 -15.08 -3.52
CA LYS A 294 -1.95 -14.50 -4.56
C LYS A 294 -1.95 -12.97 -4.49
N THR A 295 -2.72 -12.41 -3.56
CA THR A 295 -2.91 -10.96 -3.46
C THR A 295 -2.57 -10.47 -2.06
N VAL A 296 -1.37 -9.94 -1.91
CA VAL A 296 -0.91 -9.40 -0.63
C VAL A 296 -1.42 -7.96 -0.48
N ASN A 297 -2.39 -7.78 0.41
CA ASN A 297 -3.01 -6.49 0.65
C ASN A 297 -2.39 -5.71 1.82
N GLN A 298 -1.65 -6.38 2.70
CA GLN A 298 -0.95 -5.73 3.81
C GLN A 298 0.34 -6.45 4.17
N ILE A 299 1.36 -5.66 4.50
CA ILE A 299 2.68 -6.13 4.96
C ILE A 299 3.08 -5.39 6.23
N CYS A 300 3.76 -6.09 7.13
CA CYS A 300 4.49 -5.57 8.27
C CYS A 300 5.94 -6.04 8.18
N VAL A 301 6.89 -5.12 8.08
CA VAL A 301 8.33 -5.43 8.15
C VAL A 301 8.73 -5.69 9.58
N LEU A 302 9.44 -6.80 9.82
CA LEU A 302 9.76 -7.34 11.14
C LEU A 302 11.25 -7.25 11.52
N ASP A 303 12.10 -6.78 10.64
CA ASP A 303 13.57 -6.74 10.80
C ASP A 303 14.09 -5.54 11.62
N GLY A 304 13.21 -4.83 12.30
CA GLY A 304 13.55 -3.64 13.07
C GLY A 304 13.65 -2.34 12.25
N SER A 305 13.78 -2.41 10.92
CA SER A 305 13.77 -1.22 10.05
C SER A 305 12.36 -0.62 9.94
N GLY A 306 11.36 -1.46 10.11
CA GLY A 306 9.94 -1.09 10.08
C GLY A 306 9.40 -0.52 11.37
N GLY A 307 10.22 -0.47 12.41
CA GLY A 307 9.77 -0.11 13.74
C GLY A 307 8.95 -1.21 14.42
N PRO A 308 8.79 -1.10 15.73
CA PRO A 308 8.05 -2.08 16.49
C PRO A 308 6.57 -2.08 16.13
N THR A 309 5.96 -3.19 16.36
CA THR A 309 4.53 -3.41 16.29
C THR A 309 3.76 -2.41 17.13
N GLY A 310 2.62 -1.95 16.62
CA GLY A 310 1.76 -1.01 17.34
C GLY A 310 2.17 0.46 17.25
N THR A 311 2.95 0.81 16.25
CA THR A 311 3.27 2.21 15.92
C THR A 311 2.34 2.74 14.85
N GLU A 312 2.13 4.05 14.85
CA GLU A 312 1.36 4.75 13.83
C GLU A 312 2.07 4.86 12.46
N LEU A 313 3.25 4.30 12.33
CA LEU A 313 4.04 4.28 11.08
C LEU A 313 3.56 3.25 10.06
N ARG A 314 2.44 2.60 10.35
CA ARG A 314 1.88 1.53 9.53
C ARG A 314 0.37 1.65 9.34
#